data_c70c7e46691cb42b4d36d231945413f4
#
_entry.id   c70c7e46691cb42b4d36d231945413f4
#
_cell.length_a   1.000
_cell.length_b   1.000
_cell.length_c   1.000
_cell.angle_alpha   90.00
_cell.angle_beta   90.00
_cell.angle_gamma   90.00
#
_symmetry.space_group_name_H-M   'P 1'
#
loop_
_entity.id
_entity.type
_entity.pdbx_description
1 polymer ?
#
loop_
_entity_poly.entity_id
_entity_poly.type
_entity_poly.pdbx_seq_one_letter_code
_entity_poly.pdbx_strand_id
1 'polypeptide(L)'
;MRPSGRNLDEIRSITIETNVTKHAEGSCLIKIGDTHVLCTATVEDRVPPFVKGSGLGWVTAEYGMLPRSTVSRMRREAAIGKQGGRTVEIQRLIGRSLRAGVDRVALGERQITVDCDVIQADGGTRCASISGGWVALKLAVKKLLQEGTVTTDPLISPIAAISCGIYAGQPILDLDYSEDSEAGVDGNFIMMGSGNMIETQISAEGSTYSRSQLDELMDLAIKGIKDLIIAQEKATE
;
A
#
# COMPACT_ATOMS: atom_id res chain seq x y z
N MET A 1 -24.59 -12.77 3.69
CA MET A 1 -23.61 -12.88 4.82
C MET A 1 -22.25 -13.10 4.20
N ARG A 2 -21.21 -12.43 4.69
CA ARG A 2 -19.84 -12.59 4.19
C ARG A 2 -19.34 -14.03 4.45
N PRO A 3 -18.60 -14.64 3.51
CA PRO A 3 -18.05 -15.99 3.69
C PRO A 3 -17.16 -16.11 4.93
N SER A 4 -16.42 -15.08 5.25
CA SER A 4 -15.54 -14.98 6.43
C SER A 4 -16.28 -14.84 7.77
N GLY A 5 -17.59 -14.60 7.76
CA GLY A 5 -18.39 -14.30 8.96
C GLY A 5 -18.19 -12.90 9.54
N ARG A 6 -17.33 -12.05 8.94
CA ARG A 6 -17.10 -10.67 9.38
C ARG A 6 -18.34 -9.78 9.16
N ASN A 7 -18.49 -8.71 9.95
CA ASN A 7 -19.46 -7.65 9.70
C ASN A 7 -19.12 -6.91 8.39
N LEU A 8 -20.10 -6.20 7.80
CA LEU A 8 -19.91 -5.50 6.52
C LEU A 8 -18.81 -4.42 6.60
N ASP A 9 -18.64 -3.82 7.77
CA ASP A 9 -17.72 -2.73 8.07
C ASP A 9 -16.50 -3.16 8.89
N GLU A 10 -16.19 -4.47 8.90
CA GLU A 10 -15.09 -5.05 9.67
C GLU A 10 -13.88 -5.36 8.78
N ILE A 11 -12.72 -4.85 9.18
CA ILE A 11 -11.42 -5.13 8.57
C ILE A 11 -10.86 -6.46 9.13
N ARG A 12 -10.10 -7.20 8.34
CA ARG A 12 -9.30 -8.35 8.81
C ARG A 12 -8.29 -7.91 9.87
N SER A 13 -7.80 -8.86 10.68
CA SER A 13 -6.74 -8.58 11.66
C SER A 13 -5.52 -7.94 11.00
N ILE A 14 -5.00 -6.87 11.61
CA ILE A 14 -3.81 -6.17 11.13
C ILE A 14 -2.64 -6.48 12.07
N THR A 15 -1.52 -6.90 11.50
CA THR A 15 -0.25 -7.05 12.23
C THR A 15 0.87 -6.42 11.40
N ILE A 16 1.73 -5.63 12.05
CA ILE A 16 2.90 -4.99 11.43
C ILE A 16 4.11 -5.28 12.31
N GLU A 17 5.04 -6.06 11.78
CA GLU A 17 6.33 -6.35 12.40
C GLU A 17 7.39 -5.47 11.72
N THR A 18 8.11 -4.66 12.48
CA THR A 18 9.12 -3.73 11.94
C THR A 18 10.53 -4.29 12.06
N ASN A 19 11.49 -3.72 11.28
CA ASN A 19 12.91 -4.09 11.29
C ASN A 19 13.15 -5.58 10.99
N VAL A 20 12.37 -6.14 10.09
CA VAL A 20 12.40 -7.58 9.75
C VAL A 20 13.56 -7.96 8.82
N THR A 21 14.25 -6.98 8.22
CA THR A 21 15.45 -7.20 7.41
C THR A 21 16.62 -6.39 7.94
N LYS A 22 17.83 -6.95 7.86
CA LYS A 22 19.05 -6.35 8.45
C LYS A 22 19.60 -5.18 7.64
N HIS A 23 19.44 -5.19 6.32
CA HIS A 23 20.21 -4.33 5.42
C HIS A 23 19.42 -3.10 4.93
N ALA A 24 18.09 -3.19 4.87
CA ALA A 24 17.24 -2.07 4.45
C ALA A 24 17.26 -0.94 5.51
N GLU A 25 17.16 0.32 5.06
CA GLU A 25 17.04 1.48 5.94
C GLU A 25 15.73 1.47 6.73
N GLY A 26 14.67 0.92 6.15
CA GLY A 26 13.42 0.62 6.83
C GLY A 26 12.81 -0.67 6.31
N SER A 27 12.18 -1.46 7.17
CA SER A 27 11.50 -2.69 6.74
C SER A 27 10.36 -3.07 7.65
N CYS A 28 9.33 -3.68 7.06
CA CYS A 28 8.26 -4.31 7.82
C CYS A 28 7.66 -5.53 7.10
N LEU A 29 7.07 -6.42 7.88
CA LEU A 29 6.14 -7.43 7.41
C LEU A 29 4.75 -7.02 7.84
N ILE A 30 3.92 -6.58 6.89
CA ILE A 30 2.51 -6.30 7.13
C ILE A 30 1.66 -7.53 6.81
N LYS A 31 0.70 -7.82 7.69
CA LYS A 31 -0.30 -8.87 7.50
C LYS A 31 -1.68 -8.25 7.69
N ILE A 32 -2.56 -8.44 6.73
CA ILE A 32 -3.98 -8.09 6.80
C ILE A 32 -4.75 -9.39 6.54
N GLY A 33 -5.19 -10.03 7.63
CA GLY A 33 -5.64 -11.42 7.56
C GLY A 33 -4.55 -12.31 6.95
N ASP A 34 -4.91 -13.07 5.93
CA ASP A 34 -4.00 -13.97 5.20
C ASP A 34 -3.23 -13.29 4.06
N THR A 35 -3.38 -11.98 3.87
CA THR A 35 -2.51 -11.23 2.95
C THR A 35 -1.26 -10.74 3.67
N HIS A 36 -0.08 -11.25 3.26
CA HIS A 36 1.21 -10.94 3.86
C HIS A 36 2.14 -10.30 2.84
N VAL A 37 2.71 -9.13 3.15
CA VAL A 37 3.63 -8.40 2.28
C VAL A 37 4.88 -7.99 3.07
N LEU A 38 6.04 -8.36 2.56
CA LEU A 38 7.32 -7.82 3.00
C LEU A 38 7.56 -6.49 2.29
N CYS A 39 7.77 -5.41 3.05
CA CYS A 39 8.10 -4.10 2.51
C CYS A 39 9.48 -3.67 3.03
N THR A 40 10.34 -3.23 2.11
CA THR A 40 11.65 -2.68 2.44
C THR A 40 11.85 -1.32 1.78
N ALA A 41 12.57 -0.42 2.42
CA ALA A 41 12.93 0.89 1.87
C ALA A 41 14.44 1.04 1.81
N THR A 42 14.95 1.37 0.63
CA THR A 42 16.35 1.60 0.34
C THR A 42 16.57 3.07 0.01
N VAL A 43 17.56 3.69 0.65
CA VAL A 43 17.93 5.10 0.43
C VAL A 43 19.17 5.18 -0.47
N GLU A 44 19.11 6.02 -1.50
CA GLU A 44 20.22 6.31 -2.40
C GLU A 44 20.48 7.81 -2.44
N ASP A 45 21.77 8.23 -2.31
CA ASP A 45 22.20 9.66 -2.44
C ASP A 45 22.27 10.11 -3.90
N ARG A 46 21.28 9.73 -4.68
CA ARG A 46 21.09 10.11 -6.07
C ARG A 46 19.61 10.13 -6.42
N VAL A 47 19.24 10.89 -7.41
CA VAL A 47 17.87 10.92 -7.96
C VAL A 47 17.87 10.50 -9.42
N PRO A 48 16.72 10.10 -9.98
CA PRO A 48 16.58 9.82 -11.40
C PRO A 48 16.99 11.01 -12.26
N PRO A 49 17.50 10.80 -13.49
CA PRO A 49 17.99 11.87 -14.36
C PRO A 49 17.00 13.01 -14.58
N PHE A 50 15.69 12.72 -14.63
CA PHE A 50 14.64 13.71 -14.84
C PHE A 50 14.35 14.60 -13.62
N VAL A 51 14.91 14.27 -12.43
CA VAL A 51 14.78 15.07 -11.18
C VAL A 51 16.12 15.74 -10.83
N LYS A 52 17.23 15.27 -11.40
CA LYS A 52 18.58 15.74 -11.06
C LYS A 52 18.74 17.23 -11.28
N GLY A 53 19.30 17.94 -10.29
CA GLY A 53 19.51 19.38 -10.31
C GLY A 53 18.27 20.22 -9.98
N SER A 54 17.15 19.57 -9.60
CA SER A 54 15.92 20.28 -9.20
C SER A 54 15.87 20.60 -7.70
N GLY A 55 16.77 20.03 -6.89
CA GLY A 55 16.73 20.09 -5.43
C GLY A 55 15.65 19.20 -4.80
N LEU A 56 14.97 18.36 -5.59
CA LEU A 56 13.86 17.53 -5.16
C LEU A 56 14.29 16.08 -4.95
N GLY A 57 13.81 15.48 -3.86
CA GLY A 57 13.90 14.04 -3.66
C GLY A 57 12.87 13.24 -4.49
N TRP A 58 13.03 11.93 -4.50
CA TRP A 58 12.15 11.03 -5.23
C TRP A 58 11.82 9.80 -4.40
N VAL A 59 10.55 9.39 -4.43
CA VAL A 59 10.11 8.11 -3.88
C VAL A 59 9.52 7.29 -5.02
N THR A 60 9.97 6.06 -5.14
CA THR A 60 9.46 5.10 -6.12
C THR A 60 9.20 3.76 -5.45
N ALA A 61 8.56 2.83 -6.16
CA ALA A 61 8.30 1.51 -5.62
C ALA A 61 8.45 0.43 -6.68
N GLU A 62 8.83 -0.76 -6.23
CA GLU A 62 8.73 -2.00 -6.97
C GLU A 62 7.72 -2.93 -6.27
N TYR A 63 7.11 -3.82 -7.03
CA TYR A 63 6.12 -4.76 -6.53
C TYR A 63 6.31 -6.10 -7.19
N GLY A 64 6.20 -7.16 -6.41
CA GLY A 64 6.24 -8.50 -6.93
C GLY A 64 5.42 -9.47 -6.07
N MET A 65 5.08 -10.61 -6.68
CA MET A 65 4.42 -11.71 -5.97
C MET A 65 5.30 -12.95 -6.03
N LEU A 66 5.54 -13.59 -4.87
CA LEU A 66 6.25 -14.85 -4.84
C LEU A 66 5.47 -15.93 -5.61
N PRO A 67 6.16 -16.89 -6.26
CA PRO A 67 5.48 -17.93 -7.07
C PRO A 67 4.40 -18.71 -6.31
N ARG A 68 4.53 -18.87 -5.01
CA ARG A 68 3.57 -19.57 -4.15
C ARG A 68 2.83 -18.65 -3.19
N SER A 69 2.75 -17.37 -3.50
CA SER A 69 1.87 -16.45 -2.77
C SER A 69 0.38 -16.75 -2.99
N THR A 70 0.05 -17.47 -4.05
CA THR A 70 -1.32 -17.89 -4.42
C THR A 70 -1.46 -19.42 -4.35
N VAL A 71 -2.71 -19.90 -4.38
CA VAL A 71 -3.05 -21.34 -4.33
C VAL A 71 -2.34 -22.12 -5.44
N SER A 72 -2.36 -21.62 -6.67
CA SER A 72 -1.61 -22.20 -7.78
C SER A 72 -0.27 -21.46 -7.97
N ARG A 73 0.79 -22.20 -8.32
CA ARG A 73 2.11 -21.61 -8.56
C ARG A 73 2.10 -20.70 -9.78
N MET A 74 2.46 -19.43 -9.59
CA MET A 74 2.73 -18.49 -10.68
C MET A 74 4.18 -18.61 -11.17
N ARG A 75 4.43 -18.28 -12.43
CA ARG A 75 5.79 -18.17 -12.96
C ARG A 75 6.45 -16.87 -12.44
N ARG A 76 7.75 -16.95 -12.13
CA ARG A 76 8.51 -15.72 -11.80
C ARG A 76 8.61 -14.83 -13.04
N GLU A 77 8.30 -13.55 -12.90
CA GLU A 77 8.41 -12.58 -14.00
C GLU A 77 9.85 -12.45 -14.52
N ALA A 78 10.84 -12.50 -13.63
CA ALA A 78 12.25 -12.52 -14.00
C ALA A 78 12.61 -13.71 -14.91
N ALA A 79 11.97 -14.87 -14.74
CA ALA A 79 12.18 -16.04 -15.61
C ALA A 79 11.42 -15.92 -16.95
N ILE A 80 10.48 -14.99 -17.07
CA ILE A 80 9.76 -14.69 -18.31
C ILE A 80 10.49 -13.58 -19.10
N GLY A 81 11.35 -12.81 -18.42
CA GLY A 81 12.13 -11.72 -19.00
C GLY A 81 11.36 -10.39 -19.13
N LYS A 82 10.14 -10.31 -18.61
CA LYS A 82 9.34 -9.06 -18.55
C LYS A 82 8.36 -9.08 -17.40
N GLN A 83 8.06 -7.89 -16.88
CA GLN A 83 6.99 -7.68 -15.92
C GLN A 83 5.62 -7.68 -16.60
N GLY A 84 4.60 -8.17 -15.90
CA GLY A 84 3.21 -8.10 -16.32
C GLY A 84 2.64 -6.68 -16.20
N GLY A 85 1.59 -6.37 -16.97
CA GLY A 85 0.93 -5.06 -16.90
C GLY A 85 0.40 -4.73 -15.51
N ARG A 86 -0.17 -5.73 -14.80
CA ARG A 86 -0.63 -5.60 -13.41
C ARG A 86 0.52 -5.21 -12.46
N THR A 87 1.67 -5.86 -12.56
CA THR A 87 2.84 -5.56 -11.74
C THR A 87 3.30 -4.12 -11.94
N VAL A 88 3.44 -3.69 -13.20
CA VAL A 88 3.85 -2.31 -13.54
C VAL A 88 2.81 -1.27 -13.07
N GLU A 89 1.52 -1.56 -13.21
CA GLU A 89 0.44 -0.69 -12.73
C GLU A 89 0.52 -0.51 -11.21
N ILE A 90 0.65 -1.61 -10.45
CA ILE A 90 0.71 -1.56 -8.98
C ILE A 90 1.99 -0.86 -8.50
N GLN A 91 3.14 -1.09 -9.10
CA GLN A 91 4.38 -0.36 -8.78
C GLN A 91 4.19 1.15 -8.90
N ARG A 92 3.57 1.60 -10.00
CA ARG A 92 3.30 3.02 -10.22
C ARG A 92 2.31 3.58 -9.22
N LEU A 93 1.28 2.81 -8.87
CA LEU A 93 0.29 3.17 -7.86
C LEU A 93 0.95 3.37 -6.48
N ILE A 94 1.75 2.39 -6.01
CA ILE A 94 2.46 2.49 -4.73
C ILE A 94 3.38 3.71 -4.73
N GLY A 95 4.25 3.85 -5.74
CA GLY A 95 5.23 4.92 -5.80
C GLY A 95 4.59 6.32 -5.80
N ARG A 96 3.50 6.56 -6.57
CA ARG A 96 2.82 7.86 -6.57
C ARG A 96 2.06 8.12 -5.28
N SER A 97 1.48 7.07 -4.66
CA SER A 97 0.80 7.19 -3.38
C SER A 97 1.77 7.61 -2.29
N LEU A 98 2.89 6.91 -2.14
CA LEU A 98 3.90 7.24 -1.14
C LEU A 98 4.49 8.64 -1.34
N ARG A 99 4.74 9.06 -2.59
CA ARG A 99 5.24 10.42 -2.90
C ARG A 99 4.29 11.52 -2.47
N ALA A 100 2.98 11.28 -2.47
CA ALA A 100 2.00 12.28 -2.05
C ALA A 100 2.15 12.67 -0.57
N GLY A 101 2.68 11.78 0.27
CA GLY A 101 2.93 12.02 1.69
C GLY A 101 4.33 12.53 2.01
N VAL A 102 5.13 12.94 1.01
CA VAL A 102 6.53 13.35 1.22
C VAL A 102 6.78 14.75 0.69
N ASP A 103 7.30 15.62 1.54
CA ASP A 103 7.92 16.89 1.11
C ASP A 103 9.26 16.57 0.42
N ARG A 104 9.23 16.63 -0.89
CA ARG A 104 10.38 16.32 -1.73
C ARG A 104 11.52 17.32 -1.63
N VAL A 105 11.23 18.56 -1.21
CA VAL A 105 12.26 19.58 -0.94
C VAL A 105 13.00 19.23 0.34
N ALA A 106 12.27 18.91 1.41
CA ALA A 106 12.86 18.50 2.69
C ALA A 106 13.67 17.19 2.57
N LEU A 107 13.25 16.26 1.70
CA LEU A 107 14.00 15.02 1.42
C LEU A 107 15.34 15.32 0.71
N GLY A 108 15.43 16.40 -0.10
CA GLY A 108 16.60 16.73 -0.91
C GLY A 108 16.84 15.71 -2.03
N GLU A 109 17.91 15.89 -2.82
CA GLU A 109 18.21 15.02 -3.98
C GLU A 109 18.62 13.59 -3.59
N ARG A 110 17.71 12.89 -2.93
CA ARG A 110 17.79 11.46 -2.58
C ARG A 110 16.63 10.69 -3.18
N GLN A 111 16.87 9.44 -3.52
CA GLN A 111 15.81 8.51 -3.89
C GLN A 111 15.56 7.52 -2.75
N ILE A 112 14.29 7.27 -2.46
CA ILE A 112 13.88 6.12 -1.65
C ILE A 112 13.10 5.18 -2.55
N THR A 113 13.62 3.97 -2.71
CA THR A 113 12.93 2.88 -3.40
C THR A 113 12.28 1.98 -2.36
N VAL A 114 10.97 1.75 -2.51
CA VAL A 114 10.22 0.84 -1.64
C VAL A 114 9.90 -0.42 -2.42
N ASP A 115 10.45 -1.55 -1.96
CA ASP A 115 10.18 -2.86 -2.53
C ASP A 115 9.06 -3.54 -1.74
N CYS A 116 8.06 -4.07 -2.45
CA CYS A 116 6.91 -4.75 -1.87
C CYS A 116 6.78 -6.16 -2.44
N ASP A 117 7.16 -7.16 -1.66
CA ASP A 117 7.11 -8.57 -2.02
C ASP A 117 5.92 -9.27 -1.34
N VAL A 118 4.93 -9.68 -2.13
CA VAL A 118 3.78 -10.43 -1.62
C VAL A 118 4.20 -11.86 -1.33
N ILE A 119 4.20 -12.23 -0.05
CA ILE A 119 4.55 -13.57 0.43
C ILE A 119 3.33 -14.49 0.35
N GLN A 120 2.16 -13.99 0.74
CA GLN A 120 0.88 -14.67 0.69
C GLN A 120 -0.22 -13.68 0.27
N ALA A 121 -1.12 -14.10 -0.62
CA ALA A 121 -2.16 -13.27 -1.19
C ALA A 121 -3.55 -13.84 -0.89
N ASP A 122 -4.37 -13.02 -0.26
CA ASP A 122 -5.79 -13.27 0.03
C ASP A 122 -6.61 -11.97 -0.12
N GLY A 123 -6.61 -11.39 -1.33
CA GLY A 123 -7.24 -10.08 -1.61
C GLY A 123 -6.46 -8.89 -1.04
N GLY A 124 -6.61 -7.71 -1.64
CA GLY A 124 -6.06 -6.45 -1.14
C GLY A 124 -4.54 -6.30 -1.14
N THR A 125 -3.79 -7.07 -1.95
CA THR A 125 -2.31 -7.05 -1.94
C THR A 125 -1.72 -5.67 -2.23
N ARG A 126 -2.31 -4.89 -3.16
CA ARG A 126 -1.87 -3.51 -3.46
C ARG A 126 -2.09 -2.57 -2.28
N CYS A 127 -3.20 -2.73 -1.56
CA CYS A 127 -3.53 -1.93 -0.38
C CYS A 127 -2.57 -2.23 0.78
N ALA A 128 -2.30 -3.51 1.04
CA ALA A 128 -1.31 -3.95 2.01
C ALA A 128 0.10 -3.44 1.66
N SER A 129 0.48 -3.46 0.36
CA SER A 129 1.76 -2.95 -0.12
C SER A 129 1.91 -1.44 0.09
N ILE A 130 0.86 -0.64 -0.16
CA ILE A 130 0.90 0.81 0.10
C ILE A 130 1.02 1.07 1.60
N SER A 131 0.21 0.39 2.41
CA SER A 131 0.17 0.60 3.87
C SER A 131 1.46 0.14 4.55
N GLY A 132 2.01 -1.02 4.16
CA GLY A 132 3.32 -1.50 4.64
C GLY A 132 4.49 -0.70 4.07
N GLY A 133 4.39 -0.31 2.80
CA GLY A 133 5.38 0.54 2.15
C GLY A 133 5.54 1.90 2.85
N TRP A 134 4.45 2.48 3.35
CA TRP A 134 4.51 3.68 4.19
C TRP A 134 5.28 3.44 5.49
N VAL A 135 5.08 2.31 6.15
CA VAL A 135 5.82 1.96 7.37
C VAL A 135 7.31 1.82 7.08
N ALA A 136 7.70 1.09 6.03
CA ALA A 136 9.09 0.96 5.63
C ALA A 136 9.72 2.32 5.30
N LEU A 137 9.02 3.17 4.55
CA LEU A 137 9.43 4.54 4.23
C LEU A 137 9.62 5.39 5.49
N LYS A 138 8.68 5.34 6.45
CA LYS A 138 8.76 6.09 7.70
C LYS A 138 9.98 5.67 8.53
N LEU A 139 10.28 4.39 8.60
CA LEU A 139 11.46 3.88 9.32
C LEU A 139 12.77 4.32 8.64
N ALA A 140 12.83 4.31 7.30
CA ALA A 140 13.98 4.81 6.57
C ALA A 140 14.20 6.32 6.81
N VAL A 141 13.14 7.11 6.78
CA VAL A 141 13.21 8.55 7.09
C VAL A 141 13.63 8.78 8.54
N LYS A 142 13.10 8.01 9.49
CA LYS A 142 13.50 8.08 10.92
C LYS A 142 15.02 7.85 11.06
N LYS A 143 15.59 6.90 10.32
CA LYS A 143 17.03 6.64 10.27
C LYS A 143 17.81 7.85 9.71
N LEU A 144 17.37 8.42 8.59
CA LEU A 144 18.01 9.61 7.99
C LEU A 144 18.02 10.82 8.95
N LEU A 145 16.96 11.02 9.71
CA LEU A 145 16.87 12.07 10.73
C LEU A 145 17.84 11.80 11.89
N GLN A 146 17.93 10.55 12.38
CA GLN A 146 18.85 10.16 13.44
C GLN A 146 20.33 10.31 13.05
N GLU A 147 20.65 10.04 11.80
CA GLU A 147 22.00 10.21 11.22
C GLU A 147 22.34 11.68 10.89
N GLY A 148 21.36 12.58 10.99
CA GLY A 148 21.53 14.00 10.62
C GLY A 148 21.65 14.24 9.12
N THR A 149 21.36 13.23 8.29
CA THR A 149 21.41 13.30 6.83
C THR A 149 20.29 14.18 6.28
N VAL A 150 19.15 14.19 6.96
CA VAL A 150 18.01 15.09 6.76
C VAL A 150 17.72 15.80 8.07
N THR A 151 17.54 17.13 8.03
CA THR A 151 17.37 17.98 9.22
C THR A 151 15.92 18.30 9.55
N THR A 152 15.03 18.16 8.58
CA THR A 152 13.59 18.39 8.70
C THR A 152 12.86 17.14 8.29
N ASP A 153 11.87 16.69 9.06
CA ASP A 153 11.07 15.52 8.70
C ASP A 153 10.33 15.77 7.37
N PRO A 154 10.64 15.01 6.32
CA PRO A 154 9.98 15.14 5.04
C PRO A 154 8.59 14.48 4.98
N LEU A 155 8.15 13.77 6.02
CA LEU A 155 6.85 13.11 6.01
C LEU A 155 5.73 14.09 6.36
N ILE A 156 4.76 14.25 5.45
CA ILE A 156 3.64 15.19 5.59
C ILE A 156 2.50 14.57 6.41
N SER A 157 2.14 13.34 6.11
CA SER A 157 1.01 12.64 6.73
C SER A 157 1.12 11.13 6.47
N PRO A 158 0.68 10.27 7.40
CA PRO A 158 0.60 8.85 7.13
C PRO A 158 -0.32 8.55 5.94
N ILE A 159 0.02 7.48 5.21
CA ILE A 159 -0.73 7.02 4.05
C ILE A 159 -1.15 5.57 4.28
N ALA A 160 -2.42 5.28 4.07
CA ALA A 160 -2.92 3.92 4.06
C ALA A 160 -3.85 3.69 2.85
N ALA A 161 -4.04 2.42 2.52
CA ALA A 161 -4.92 2.00 1.45
C ALA A 161 -5.76 0.80 1.89
N ILE A 162 -7.02 0.77 1.45
CA ILE A 162 -7.96 -0.30 1.75
C ILE A 162 -8.81 -0.63 0.53
N SER A 163 -9.25 -1.88 0.39
CA SER A 163 -10.27 -2.27 -0.58
C SER A 163 -11.67 -2.15 0.03
N CYS A 164 -12.63 -1.71 -0.78
CA CYS A 164 -14.05 -1.79 -0.50
C CYS A 164 -14.76 -2.20 -1.77
N GLY A 165 -15.88 -2.92 -1.64
CA GLY A 165 -16.61 -3.36 -2.82
C GLY A 165 -18.09 -3.64 -2.52
N ILE A 166 -18.81 -4.05 -3.57
CA ILE A 166 -20.20 -4.49 -3.45
C ILE A 166 -20.24 -6.00 -3.67
N TYR A 167 -20.43 -6.72 -2.60
CA TYR A 167 -20.57 -8.19 -2.58
C TYR A 167 -22.00 -8.58 -2.23
N ALA A 168 -22.63 -9.45 -3.02
CA ALA A 168 -24.02 -9.85 -2.86
C ALA A 168 -24.99 -8.66 -2.63
N GLY A 169 -24.75 -7.56 -3.36
CA GLY A 169 -25.57 -6.33 -3.30
C GLY A 169 -25.33 -5.45 -2.06
N GLN A 170 -24.35 -5.77 -1.21
CA GLN A 170 -24.02 -5.00 0.00
C GLN A 170 -22.64 -4.36 -0.12
N PRO A 171 -22.46 -3.09 0.21
CA PRO A 171 -21.16 -2.47 0.40
C PRO A 171 -20.41 -3.14 1.56
N ILE A 172 -19.16 -3.54 1.33
CA ILE A 172 -18.32 -4.18 2.34
C ILE A 172 -16.91 -3.58 2.37
N LEU A 173 -16.33 -3.57 3.57
CA LEU A 173 -14.97 -3.15 3.84
C LEU A 173 -14.01 -4.32 3.73
N ASP A 174 -12.82 -4.10 3.14
CA ASP A 174 -11.69 -5.03 3.14
C ASP A 174 -12.05 -6.42 2.57
N LEU A 175 -12.13 -6.50 1.24
CA LEU A 175 -12.42 -7.75 0.55
C LEU A 175 -11.27 -8.74 0.70
N ASP A 176 -11.56 -9.96 1.16
CA ASP A 176 -10.68 -11.11 0.97
C ASP A 176 -10.83 -11.67 -0.46
N TYR A 177 -10.01 -12.66 -0.82
CA TYR A 177 -9.99 -13.18 -2.18
C TYR A 177 -11.34 -13.81 -2.60
N SER A 178 -12.04 -14.45 -1.68
CA SER A 178 -13.33 -15.08 -1.97
C SER A 178 -14.41 -14.05 -2.28
N GLU A 179 -14.36 -12.93 -1.59
CA GLU A 179 -15.28 -11.81 -1.80
C GLU A 179 -14.90 -11.00 -3.05
N ASP A 180 -13.60 -10.71 -3.25
CA ASP A 180 -13.05 -9.95 -4.39
C ASP A 180 -13.38 -10.65 -5.73
N SER A 181 -13.22 -11.97 -5.78
CA SER A 181 -13.49 -12.76 -6.99
C SER A 181 -14.96 -12.85 -7.41
N GLU A 182 -15.90 -12.56 -6.51
CA GLU A 182 -17.35 -12.60 -6.74
C GLU A 182 -18.00 -11.23 -6.61
N ALA A 183 -17.24 -10.18 -6.26
CA ALA A 183 -17.75 -8.83 -6.10
C ALA A 183 -18.25 -8.26 -7.44
N GLY A 184 -19.45 -7.71 -7.46
CA GLY A 184 -19.96 -6.97 -8.62
C GLY A 184 -19.30 -5.61 -8.81
N VAL A 185 -18.71 -5.07 -7.74
CA VAL A 185 -17.91 -3.82 -7.74
C VAL A 185 -16.73 -4.02 -6.80
N ASP A 186 -15.53 -3.74 -7.26
CA ASP A 186 -14.31 -3.68 -6.46
C ASP A 186 -13.67 -2.29 -6.52
N GLY A 187 -13.12 -1.84 -5.42
CA GLY A 187 -12.47 -0.54 -5.34
C GLY A 187 -11.29 -0.53 -4.38
N ASN A 188 -10.31 0.31 -4.70
CA ASN A 188 -9.15 0.56 -3.87
C ASN A 188 -9.08 2.06 -3.56
N PHE A 189 -9.02 2.39 -2.29
CA PHE A 189 -9.04 3.75 -1.77
C PHE A 189 -7.73 4.03 -1.06
N ILE A 190 -7.05 5.10 -1.46
CA ILE A 190 -5.78 5.52 -0.90
C ILE A 190 -5.94 6.91 -0.33
N MET A 191 -5.66 7.08 0.96
CA MET A 191 -5.86 8.35 1.66
C MET A 191 -4.70 8.69 2.58
N MET A 192 -4.59 9.96 2.87
CA MET A 192 -3.76 10.47 3.96
C MET A 192 -4.48 10.39 5.31
N GLY A 193 -3.74 10.36 6.40
CA GLY A 193 -4.29 10.46 7.76
C GLY A 193 -5.09 11.73 8.02
N SER A 194 -4.84 12.79 7.23
CA SER A 194 -5.66 14.02 7.24
C SER A 194 -7.07 13.83 6.67
N GLY A 195 -7.37 12.67 6.06
CA GLY A 195 -8.62 12.39 5.35
C GLY A 195 -8.61 12.80 3.88
N ASN A 196 -7.54 13.43 3.39
CA ASN A 196 -7.42 13.79 1.97
C ASN A 196 -7.17 12.54 1.11
N MET A 197 -7.89 12.47 -0.01
CA MET A 197 -7.73 11.37 -0.96
C MET A 197 -6.51 11.56 -1.85
N ILE A 198 -5.80 10.46 -2.08
CA ILE A 198 -4.68 10.40 -3.02
C ILE A 198 -5.14 9.77 -4.33
N GLU A 199 -5.84 8.64 -4.24
CA GLU A 199 -6.36 7.95 -5.41
C GLU A 199 -7.56 7.08 -5.02
N THR A 200 -8.51 6.98 -5.94
CA THR A 200 -9.66 6.11 -5.85
C THR A 200 -9.80 5.37 -7.18
N GLN A 201 -9.67 4.05 -7.14
CA GLN A 201 -9.89 3.17 -8.28
C GLN A 201 -11.10 2.30 -7.99
N ILE A 202 -12.16 2.40 -8.77
CA ILE A 202 -13.37 1.58 -8.61
C ILE A 202 -13.78 1.07 -9.97
N SER A 203 -14.03 -0.23 -10.05
CA SER A 203 -14.54 -0.91 -11.24
C SER A 203 -15.82 -1.67 -10.92
N ALA A 204 -16.71 -1.77 -11.90
CA ALA A 204 -17.88 -2.63 -11.86
C ALA A 204 -17.73 -3.70 -12.95
N GLU A 205 -17.82 -4.97 -12.57
CA GLU A 205 -17.77 -6.09 -13.50
C GLU A 205 -19.15 -6.72 -13.63
N GLY A 206 -19.76 -6.58 -14.84
CA GLY A 206 -21.09 -7.13 -15.12
C GLY A 206 -22.28 -6.43 -14.45
N SER A 207 -22.04 -5.34 -13.72
CA SER A 207 -23.06 -4.52 -13.05
C SER A 207 -22.70 -3.03 -13.12
N THR A 208 -23.49 -2.19 -12.46
CA THR A 208 -23.17 -0.76 -12.26
C THR A 208 -23.39 -0.43 -10.78
N TYR A 209 -22.84 0.68 -10.32
CA TYR A 209 -23.08 1.19 -8.98
C TYR A 209 -23.60 2.62 -9.03
N SER A 210 -24.43 2.97 -8.07
CA SER A 210 -25.01 4.31 -7.94
C SER A 210 -24.07 5.27 -7.23
N ARG A 211 -24.36 6.57 -7.29
CA ARG A 211 -23.64 7.59 -6.53
C ARG A 211 -23.75 7.35 -5.02
N SER A 212 -24.91 6.93 -4.52
CA SER A 212 -25.08 6.62 -3.08
C SER A 212 -24.21 5.44 -2.65
N GLN A 213 -24.09 4.39 -3.47
CA GLN A 213 -23.18 3.26 -3.18
C GLN A 213 -21.73 3.69 -3.19
N LEU A 214 -21.31 4.61 -4.08
CA LEU A 214 -19.97 5.19 -4.02
C LEU A 214 -19.72 5.91 -2.69
N ASP A 215 -20.67 6.72 -2.24
CA ASP A 215 -20.55 7.45 -0.98
C ASP A 215 -20.47 6.48 0.21
N GLU A 216 -21.25 5.38 0.22
CA GLU A 216 -21.15 4.32 1.23
C GLU A 216 -19.78 3.61 1.23
N LEU A 217 -19.22 3.30 0.05
CA LEU A 217 -17.89 2.71 -0.07
C LEU A 217 -16.80 3.67 0.44
N MET A 218 -16.97 4.97 0.21
CA MET A 218 -16.07 6.00 0.72
C MET A 218 -16.09 6.07 2.25
N ASP A 219 -17.27 6.01 2.87
CA ASP A 219 -17.41 6.02 4.33
C ASP A 219 -16.76 4.77 4.96
N LEU A 220 -16.95 3.60 4.37
CA LEU A 220 -16.27 2.37 4.78
C LEU A 220 -14.75 2.49 4.65
N ALA A 221 -14.26 3.05 3.53
CA ALA A 221 -12.83 3.23 3.31
C ALA A 221 -12.22 4.18 4.33
N ILE A 222 -12.88 5.28 4.68
CA ILE A 222 -12.42 6.22 5.73
C ILE A 222 -12.27 5.49 7.06
N LYS A 223 -13.21 4.62 7.43
CA LYS A 223 -13.13 3.81 8.64
C LYS A 223 -11.92 2.89 8.62
N GLY A 224 -11.78 2.05 7.58
CA GLY A 224 -10.68 1.08 7.47
C GLY A 224 -9.30 1.73 7.39
N ILE A 225 -9.18 2.89 6.76
CA ILE A 225 -7.92 3.66 6.71
C ILE A 225 -7.53 4.18 8.09
N LYS A 226 -8.49 4.64 8.91
CA LYS A 226 -8.20 5.03 10.30
C LYS A 226 -7.62 3.87 11.11
N ASP A 227 -8.20 2.67 10.99
CA ASP A 227 -7.72 1.48 11.69
C ASP A 227 -6.29 1.10 11.24
N LEU A 228 -6.00 1.19 9.94
CA LEU A 228 -4.66 0.95 9.39
C LEU A 228 -3.64 1.98 9.90
N ILE A 229 -3.99 3.26 9.94
CA ILE A 229 -3.10 4.32 10.41
C ILE A 229 -2.78 4.13 11.90
N ILE A 230 -3.76 3.78 12.74
CA ILE A 230 -3.53 3.46 14.16
C ILE A 230 -2.52 2.30 14.28
N ALA A 231 -2.66 1.27 13.45
CA ALA A 231 -1.72 0.14 13.45
C ALA A 231 -0.31 0.54 12.99
N GLN A 232 -0.20 1.41 11.97
CA GLN A 232 1.07 1.95 11.49
C GLN A 232 1.79 2.80 12.56
N GLU A 233 1.05 3.68 13.24
CA GLU A 233 1.58 4.53 14.31
C GLU A 233 2.12 3.66 15.45
N LYS A 234 1.32 2.74 15.95
CA LYS A 234 1.72 1.80 17.00
C LYS A 234 2.98 0.98 16.64
N ALA A 235 3.12 0.59 15.38
CA ALA A 235 4.27 -0.21 14.93
C ALA A 235 5.57 0.62 14.76
N THR A 236 5.47 1.96 14.70
CA THR A 236 6.60 2.87 14.41
C THR A 236 6.95 3.80 15.57
N GLU A 237 6.26 3.67 16.72
CA GLU A 237 6.67 4.29 17.99
C GLU A 237 8.05 3.78 18.42
#